data_a423a2c395e62f3c2fdd3159140400f8
#
_entry.id   a423a2c395e62f3c2fdd3159140400f8
#
_cell.length_a   1.000
_cell.length_b   1.000
_cell.length_c   1.000
_cell.angle_alpha   90.00
_cell.angle_beta   90.00
_cell.angle_gamma   90.00
#
_symmetry.space_group_name_H-M   'P 1'
#
loop_
_entity.id
_entity.type
_entity.pdbx_description
1 polymer ?
#
loop_
_entity_poly.entity_id
_entity_poly.type
_entity_poly.pdbx_seq_one_letter_code
_entity_poly.pdbx_strand_id
1 'polypeptide(L)'
;MRLWRLTRADETALDGAGTSKHGGRYSPVGAPVVNFASEAGLAVLVALRYEPDPAADYVLGWTEVDATPERVRAEADDAIRAWVSDWLAERRSLLAAVRSQVLPEADVVLLNPLHPDAVHVAPLVTRPFSFADCLHTPPMLARFSDT
;
A
#
# COMPACT_ATOMS: atom_id res chain seq x y z
N MET A 1 -0.77 -7.02 14.00
CA MET A 1 -0.60 -7.25 12.56
C MET A 1 0.45 -6.31 12.02
N ARG A 2 1.45 -6.83 11.33
CA ARG A 2 2.47 -6.01 10.68
C ARG A 2 1.99 -5.62 9.29
N LEU A 3 2.07 -4.33 8.99
CA LEU A 3 1.67 -3.76 7.70
C LEU A 3 2.88 -3.11 7.03
N TRP A 4 2.98 -3.32 5.72
CA TRP A 4 4.12 -2.88 4.92
C TRP A 4 3.70 -1.83 3.90
N ARG A 5 4.59 -0.87 3.67
CA ARG A 5 4.37 0.18 2.71
C ARG A 5 5.68 0.54 2.03
N LEU A 6 5.66 0.62 0.71
CA LEU A 6 6.77 1.16 -0.06
C LEU A 6 6.35 2.53 -0.58
N THR A 7 7.10 3.55 -0.23
CA THR A 7 6.73 4.93 -0.52
C THR A 7 7.97 5.79 -0.73
N ARG A 8 7.77 7.00 -1.23
CA ARG A 8 8.87 7.97 -1.31
C ARG A 8 9.36 8.31 0.09
N ALA A 9 10.68 8.57 0.18
CA ALA A 9 11.30 8.86 1.47
C ALA A 9 10.76 10.13 2.14
N ASP A 10 10.19 11.06 1.35
CA ASP A 10 9.57 12.29 1.84
C ASP A 10 8.06 12.19 2.06
N GLU A 11 7.47 10.99 1.89
CA GLU A 11 6.04 10.77 1.99
C GLU A 11 5.70 9.65 2.97
N THR A 12 6.36 9.62 4.11
CA THR A 12 6.20 8.55 5.10
C THR A 12 5.07 8.77 6.10
N ALA A 13 4.44 9.93 6.11
CA ALA A 13 3.33 10.22 7.00
C ALA A 13 2.12 9.32 6.70
N LEU A 14 1.47 8.86 7.76
CA LEU A 14 0.30 7.96 7.66
C LEU A 14 -1.02 8.76 7.75
N ASP A 15 -1.13 9.80 6.94
CA ASP A 15 -2.26 10.72 6.93
C ASP A 15 -3.15 10.64 5.68
N GLY A 16 -2.75 9.82 4.71
CA GLY A 16 -3.50 9.69 3.46
C GLY A 16 -3.45 10.92 2.56
N ALA A 17 -2.49 11.82 2.74
CA ALA A 17 -2.39 13.06 1.94
C ALA A 17 -2.24 12.76 0.44
N GLY A 18 -1.46 11.74 0.08
CA GLY A 18 -1.25 11.37 -1.33
C GLY A 18 -2.54 10.92 -2.01
N THR A 19 -3.30 10.03 -1.38
CA THR A 19 -4.58 9.55 -1.92
C THR A 19 -5.64 10.63 -1.91
N SER A 20 -5.64 11.51 -0.91
CA SER A 20 -6.55 12.65 -0.88
C SER A 20 -6.29 13.60 -2.06
N LYS A 21 -5.02 13.82 -2.41
CA LYS A 21 -4.63 14.72 -3.48
C LYS A 21 -4.85 14.12 -4.87
N HIS A 22 -4.46 12.86 -5.05
CA HIS A 22 -4.41 12.21 -6.37
C HIS A 22 -5.47 11.14 -6.59
N GLY A 23 -6.20 10.77 -5.56
CA GLY A 23 -7.05 9.58 -5.57
C GLY A 23 -6.22 8.30 -5.46
N GLY A 24 -6.89 7.21 -5.20
CA GLY A 24 -6.31 5.88 -5.16
C GLY A 24 -7.14 4.92 -5.99
N ARG A 25 -6.69 3.67 -6.09
CA ARG A 25 -7.43 2.64 -6.84
C ARG A 25 -8.87 2.49 -6.35
N TYR A 26 -9.06 2.54 -5.03
CA TYR A 26 -10.35 2.30 -4.40
C TYR A 26 -10.93 3.53 -3.71
N SER A 27 -10.31 4.70 -3.88
CA SER A 27 -10.77 5.92 -3.21
C SER A 27 -10.72 7.11 -4.16
N PRO A 28 -11.72 8.03 -4.09
CA PRO A 28 -11.74 9.23 -4.91
C PRO A 28 -10.77 10.28 -4.38
N VAL A 29 -10.48 11.29 -5.21
CA VAL A 29 -9.81 12.51 -4.77
C VAL A 29 -10.60 13.14 -3.63
N GLY A 30 -9.90 13.60 -2.61
CA GLY A 30 -10.51 14.18 -1.40
C GLY A 30 -10.75 13.22 -0.26
N ALA A 31 -10.59 11.90 -0.50
CA ALA A 31 -10.75 10.88 0.54
C ALA A 31 -9.37 10.38 0.99
N PRO A 32 -8.90 10.74 2.19
CA PRO A 32 -7.61 10.25 2.67
C PRO A 32 -7.73 8.79 3.07
N VAL A 33 -6.82 7.96 2.52
CA VAL A 33 -6.66 6.56 2.90
C VAL A 33 -5.20 6.19 2.80
N VAL A 34 -4.71 5.36 3.70
CA VAL A 34 -3.34 4.86 3.65
C VAL A 34 -3.35 3.42 3.17
N ASN A 35 -2.62 3.15 2.09
CA ASN A 35 -2.54 1.81 1.51
C ASN A 35 -1.32 1.08 2.04
N PHE A 36 -1.56 -0.09 2.61
CA PHE A 36 -0.52 -1.02 3.05
C PHE A 36 -0.65 -2.34 2.31
N ALA A 37 0.35 -3.17 2.47
CA ALA A 37 0.32 -4.57 2.08
C ALA A 37 0.52 -5.47 3.31
N SER A 38 -0.08 -6.64 3.30
CA SER A 38 0.07 -7.63 4.36
C SER A 38 1.46 -8.29 4.37
N GLU A 39 2.22 -8.11 3.28
CA GLU A 39 3.57 -8.65 3.12
C GLU A 39 4.47 -7.64 2.44
N ALA A 40 5.77 -7.67 2.78
CA ALA A 40 6.77 -6.78 2.18
C ALA A 40 6.84 -6.95 0.65
N GLY A 41 6.84 -8.19 0.17
CA GLY A 41 6.90 -8.47 -1.28
C GLY A 41 5.73 -7.89 -2.05
N LEU A 42 4.52 -7.93 -1.49
CA LEU A 42 3.36 -7.31 -2.11
C LEU A 42 3.50 -5.79 -2.18
N ALA A 43 4.04 -5.15 -1.15
CA ALA A 43 4.29 -3.71 -1.17
C ALA A 43 5.20 -3.31 -2.34
N VAL A 44 6.23 -4.10 -2.61
CA VAL A 44 7.13 -3.90 -3.76
C VAL A 44 6.38 -4.11 -5.09
N LEU A 45 5.62 -5.19 -5.23
CA LEU A 45 4.86 -5.48 -6.45
C LEU A 45 3.85 -4.38 -6.78
N VAL A 46 3.14 -3.89 -5.77
CA VAL A 46 2.17 -2.81 -5.95
C VAL A 46 2.87 -1.53 -6.43
N ALA A 47 3.99 -1.19 -5.81
CA ALA A 47 4.75 0.00 -6.21
C ALA A 47 5.27 -0.09 -7.64
N LEU A 48 5.71 -1.26 -8.09
CA LEU A 48 6.19 -1.47 -9.45
C LEU A 48 5.08 -1.22 -10.50
N ARG A 49 3.83 -1.49 -10.16
CA ARG A 49 2.70 -1.25 -11.08
C ARG A 49 2.46 0.23 -11.39
N TYR A 50 2.92 1.12 -10.52
CA TYR A 50 2.75 2.56 -10.69
C TYR A 50 3.98 3.23 -11.30
N GLU A 51 4.91 2.45 -11.86
CA GLU A 51 6.11 2.95 -12.52
C GLU A 51 6.85 4.01 -11.67
N PRO A 52 7.55 3.57 -10.62
CA PRO A 52 8.19 4.50 -9.70
C PRO A 52 9.20 5.41 -10.41
N ASP A 53 9.27 6.66 -9.96
CA ASP A 53 10.20 7.64 -10.51
C ASP A 53 11.65 7.22 -10.18
N PRO A 54 12.49 6.98 -11.21
CA PRO A 54 13.88 6.54 -10.97
C PRO A 54 14.75 7.61 -10.30
N ALA A 55 14.32 8.86 -10.32
CA ALA A 55 15.04 9.97 -9.69
C ALA A 55 14.66 10.19 -8.23
N ALA A 56 13.61 9.52 -7.73
CA ALA A 56 13.15 9.68 -6.36
C ALA A 56 13.77 8.62 -5.44
N ASP A 57 13.95 8.99 -4.17
CA ASP A 57 14.35 8.06 -3.13
C ASP A 57 13.12 7.37 -2.53
N TYR A 58 13.22 6.05 -2.37
CA TYR A 58 12.16 5.22 -1.81
C TYR A 58 12.59 4.55 -0.52
N VAL A 59 11.62 4.24 0.31
CA VAL A 59 11.80 3.47 1.54
C VAL A 59 10.78 2.34 1.59
N LEU A 60 11.20 1.22 2.13
CA LEU A 60 10.30 0.15 2.56
C LEU A 60 10.09 0.32 4.05
N GLY A 61 8.85 0.48 4.46
CA GLY A 61 8.50 0.71 5.85
C GLY A 61 7.49 -0.29 6.37
N TRP A 62 7.42 -0.42 7.68
CA TRP A 62 6.43 -1.23 8.36
C TRP A 62 5.98 -0.58 9.67
N THR A 63 4.78 -0.95 10.08
CA THR A 63 4.24 -0.60 11.41
C THR A 63 3.43 -1.78 11.94
N GLU A 64 3.30 -1.86 13.25
CA GLU A 64 2.41 -2.84 13.90
C GLU A 64 1.09 -2.15 14.24
N VAL A 65 -0.02 -2.81 13.92
CA VAL A 65 -1.35 -2.33 14.25
C VAL A 65 -2.09 -3.42 14.99
N ASP A 66 -2.58 -3.09 16.17
CA ASP A 66 -3.37 -4.03 16.97
C ASP A 66 -4.84 -3.91 16.58
N ALA A 67 -5.15 -4.43 15.41
CA ALA A 67 -6.51 -4.45 14.88
C ALA A 67 -6.64 -5.59 13.86
N THR A 68 -7.84 -6.13 13.73
CA THR A 68 -8.17 -7.10 12.70
C THR A 68 -8.88 -6.38 11.56
N PRO A 69 -8.38 -6.48 10.32
CA PRO A 69 -9.03 -5.82 9.20
C PRO A 69 -10.42 -6.39 8.94
N GLU A 70 -11.36 -5.51 8.60
CA GLU A 70 -12.64 -5.90 8.05
C GLU A 70 -12.42 -6.36 6.62
N ARG A 71 -12.92 -7.55 6.27
CA ARG A 71 -12.69 -8.12 4.94
C ARG A 71 -13.67 -7.55 3.93
N VAL A 72 -13.16 -7.00 2.85
CA VAL A 72 -13.96 -6.62 1.68
C VAL A 72 -14.20 -7.87 0.84
N ARG A 73 -15.46 -8.26 0.69
CA ARG A 73 -15.84 -9.47 -0.04
C ARG A 73 -16.20 -9.21 -1.49
N ALA A 74 -16.37 -7.96 -1.89
CA ALA A 74 -16.60 -7.59 -3.27
C ALA A 74 -15.35 -7.90 -4.12
N GLU A 75 -15.57 -8.27 -5.39
CA GLU A 75 -14.48 -8.64 -6.30
C GLU A 75 -14.26 -7.62 -7.42
N ALA A 76 -15.34 -7.01 -7.92
CA ALA A 76 -15.23 -6.00 -8.96
C ALA A 76 -14.76 -4.66 -8.38
N ASP A 77 -13.91 -3.95 -9.11
CA ASP A 77 -13.35 -2.67 -8.66
C ASP A 77 -14.41 -1.65 -8.27
N ASP A 78 -15.49 -1.54 -9.02
CA ASP A 78 -16.58 -0.60 -8.71
C ASP A 78 -17.29 -0.95 -7.39
N ALA A 79 -17.50 -2.23 -7.13
CA ALA A 79 -18.11 -2.70 -5.90
C ALA A 79 -17.17 -2.49 -4.71
N ILE A 80 -15.88 -2.70 -4.89
CA ILE A 80 -14.87 -2.42 -3.85
C ILE A 80 -14.84 -0.93 -3.54
N ARG A 81 -14.84 -0.07 -4.56
CA ARG A 81 -14.87 1.39 -4.37
C ARG A 81 -16.08 1.85 -3.59
N ALA A 82 -17.25 1.33 -3.91
CA ALA A 82 -18.48 1.66 -3.20
C ALA A 82 -18.40 1.25 -1.72
N TRP A 83 -17.91 0.05 -1.47
CA TRP A 83 -17.72 -0.46 -0.11
C TRP A 83 -16.74 0.42 0.69
N VAL A 84 -15.61 0.76 0.08
CA VAL A 84 -14.57 1.58 0.70
C VAL A 84 -15.08 2.99 1.01
N SER A 85 -15.84 3.59 0.09
CA SER A 85 -16.43 4.91 0.31
C SER A 85 -17.35 4.93 1.53
N ASP A 86 -18.21 3.93 1.68
CA ASP A 86 -19.11 3.81 2.83
C ASP A 86 -18.32 3.56 4.11
N TRP A 87 -17.33 2.68 4.06
CA TRP A 87 -16.47 2.36 5.19
C TRP A 87 -15.69 3.59 5.70
N LEU A 88 -15.14 4.39 4.78
CA LEU A 88 -14.45 5.64 5.12
C LEU A 88 -15.39 6.66 5.75
N ALA A 89 -16.55 6.88 5.13
CA ALA A 89 -17.51 7.87 5.60
C ALA A 89 -18.08 7.52 6.98
N GLU A 90 -18.34 6.25 7.22
CA GLU A 90 -18.90 5.74 8.47
C GLU A 90 -17.85 5.62 9.58
N ARG A 91 -16.55 5.68 9.22
CA ARG A 91 -15.45 5.40 10.17
C ARG A 91 -15.67 4.10 10.93
N ARG A 92 -16.11 3.06 10.19
CA ARG A 92 -16.63 1.84 10.75
C ARG A 92 -15.58 1.00 11.47
N SER A 93 -14.37 0.93 10.89
CA SER A 93 -13.22 0.25 11.48
C SER A 93 -11.92 0.89 11.00
N LEU A 94 -10.83 0.65 11.70
CA LEU A 94 -9.53 1.22 11.38
C LEU A 94 -8.96 0.67 10.08
N LEU A 95 -9.11 -0.64 9.86
CA LEU A 95 -8.50 -1.37 8.74
C LEU A 95 -9.54 -2.11 7.91
N ALA A 96 -9.31 -2.13 6.60
CA ALA A 96 -10.05 -2.97 5.65
C ALA A 96 -9.06 -3.75 4.78
N ALA A 97 -9.35 -5.01 4.50
CA ALA A 97 -8.50 -5.87 3.69
C ALA A 97 -9.16 -6.22 2.37
N VAL A 98 -8.45 -5.99 1.28
CA VAL A 98 -8.85 -6.34 -0.09
C VAL A 98 -7.85 -7.36 -0.62
N ARG A 99 -8.32 -8.49 -1.11
CA ARG A 99 -7.44 -9.49 -1.73
C ARG A 99 -6.68 -8.88 -2.89
N SER A 100 -5.36 -9.09 -2.95
CA SER A 100 -4.54 -8.61 -4.05
C SER A 100 -4.87 -9.36 -5.34
N GLN A 101 -4.95 -8.64 -6.46
CA GLN A 101 -5.13 -9.26 -7.78
C GLN A 101 -3.83 -9.87 -8.30
N VAL A 102 -2.70 -9.29 -7.97
CA VAL A 102 -1.40 -9.77 -8.47
C VAL A 102 -0.80 -10.86 -7.60
N LEU A 103 -1.22 -10.93 -6.33
CA LEU A 103 -0.75 -11.94 -5.39
C LEU A 103 -1.91 -12.32 -4.47
N PRO A 104 -2.83 -13.21 -4.93
CA PRO A 104 -4.06 -13.52 -4.18
C PRO A 104 -3.83 -14.13 -2.80
N GLU A 105 -2.62 -14.58 -2.52
CA GLU A 105 -2.21 -15.10 -1.21
C GLU A 105 -2.02 -13.99 -0.18
N ALA A 106 -2.04 -12.73 -0.61
CA ALA A 106 -1.82 -11.56 0.23
C ALA A 106 -2.92 -10.52 0.03
N ASP A 107 -2.97 -9.56 0.93
CA ASP A 107 -3.97 -8.50 0.93
C ASP A 107 -3.35 -7.11 0.79
N VAL A 108 -4.05 -6.25 0.09
CA VAL A 108 -3.90 -4.80 0.25
C VAL A 108 -4.73 -4.43 1.48
N VAL A 109 -4.12 -3.74 2.42
CA VAL A 109 -4.79 -3.34 3.66
C VAL A 109 -4.91 -1.82 3.68
N LEU A 110 -6.15 -1.35 3.79
CA LEU A 110 -6.47 0.07 3.82
C LEU A 110 -6.60 0.53 5.27
N LEU A 111 -5.99 1.66 5.60
CA LEU A 111 -6.14 2.30 6.91
C LEU A 111 -6.90 3.61 6.73
N ASN A 112 -7.94 3.80 7.52
CA ASN A 112 -8.69 5.06 7.56
C ASN A 112 -8.02 6.02 8.54
N PRO A 113 -7.28 7.05 8.08
CA PRO A 113 -6.57 7.96 8.97
C PRO A 113 -7.51 8.84 9.79
N LEU A 114 -8.80 8.92 9.44
CA LEU A 114 -9.81 9.68 10.18
C LEU A 114 -10.52 8.85 11.25
N HIS A 115 -10.23 7.54 11.33
CA HIS A 115 -10.75 6.70 12.41
C HIS A 115 -10.12 7.11 13.74
N PRO A 116 -10.89 7.11 14.85
CA PRO A 116 -10.37 7.51 16.16
C PRO A 116 -9.11 6.75 16.59
N ASP A 117 -8.99 5.47 16.24
CA ASP A 117 -7.85 4.65 16.63
C ASP A 117 -6.59 4.89 15.78
N ALA A 118 -6.69 5.68 14.73
CA ALA A 118 -5.53 6.00 13.88
C ALA A 118 -4.42 6.71 14.66
N VAL A 119 -4.76 7.43 15.70
CA VAL A 119 -3.77 8.14 16.56
C VAL A 119 -2.83 7.18 17.28
N HIS A 120 -3.21 5.92 17.41
CA HIS A 120 -2.39 4.90 18.08
C HIS A 120 -1.46 4.14 17.11
N VAL A 121 -1.55 4.40 15.81
CA VAL A 121 -0.69 3.76 14.83
C VAL A 121 0.68 4.44 14.86
N ALA A 122 1.72 3.66 15.14
CA ALA A 122 3.08 4.17 15.19
C ALA A 122 3.57 4.57 13.79
N PRO A 123 4.46 5.56 13.69
CA PRO A 123 5.12 5.89 12.43
C PRO A 123 5.85 4.69 11.84
N LEU A 124 6.05 4.70 10.51
CA LEU A 124 6.78 3.63 9.82
C LEU A 124 8.22 3.52 10.33
N VAL A 125 8.65 2.30 10.57
CA VAL A 125 10.07 1.96 10.67
C VAL A 125 10.55 1.70 9.25
N THR A 126 11.51 2.48 8.77
CA THR A 126 11.88 2.47 7.36
C THR A 126 13.33 2.08 7.13
N ARG A 127 13.60 1.55 5.94
CA ARG A 127 14.93 1.42 5.37
C ARG A 127 14.94 1.90 3.94
N PRO A 128 16.07 2.36 3.40
CA PRO A 128 16.19 2.68 1.98
C PRO A 128 15.88 1.46 1.11
N PHE A 129 15.21 1.71 -0.02
CA PHE A 129 14.87 0.67 -0.99
C PHE A 129 15.23 1.13 -2.40
N SER A 130 15.86 0.24 -3.17
CA SER A 130 16.27 0.51 -4.54
C SER A 130 15.52 -0.38 -5.52
N PHE A 131 14.72 0.23 -6.39
CA PHE A 131 14.09 -0.50 -7.50
C PHE A 131 15.11 -0.96 -8.53
N ALA A 132 16.23 -0.24 -8.68
CA ALA A 132 17.30 -0.62 -9.59
C ALA A 132 17.89 -2.00 -9.21
N ASP A 133 17.96 -2.30 -7.93
CA ASP A 133 18.46 -3.60 -7.47
C ASP A 133 17.48 -4.74 -7.79
N CYS A 134 16.17 -4.43 -7.93
CA CYS A 134 15.16 -5.42 -8.30
C CYS A 134 15.12 -5.65 -9.81
N LEU A 135 15.42 -4.62 -10.59
CA LEU A 135 15.30 -4.64 -12.05
C LEU A 135 16.69 -4.56 -12.66
N HIS A 136 17.40 -5.68 -12.59
CA HIS A 136 18.76 -5.75 -13.13
C HIS A 136 18.78 -5.54 -14.66
N THR A 137 19.60 -4.63 -15.16
CA THR A 137 19.76 -4.33 -16.58
C THR A 137 21.21 -4.53 -17.02
N PRO A 138 21.49 -5.46 -17.98
CA PRO A 138 20.53 -6.38 -18.60
C PRO A 138 19.97 -7.39 -17.61
N PRO A 139 18.85 -8.07 -17.94
CA PRO A 139 18.27 -9.09 -17.06
C PRO A 139 19.31 -10.11 -16.59
N MET A 140 19.23 -10.53 -15.34
CA MET A 140 20.21 -11.45 -14.74
C MET A 140 20.37 -12.73 -15.55
N LEU A 141 19.29 -13.26 -16.12
CA LEU A 141 19.35 -14.45 -16.94
C LEU A 141 20.30 -14.30 -18.14
N ALA A 142 20.40 -13.11 -18.70
CA ALA A 142 21.30 -12.85 -19.82
C ALA A 142 22.79 -13.01 -19.44
N ARG A 143 23.12 -12.91 -18.15
CA ARG A 143 24.50 -13.11 -17.66
C ARG A 143 24.89 -14.57 -17.59
N PHE A 144 23.91 -15.46 -17.58
CA PHE A 144 24.11 -16.90 -17.44
C PHE A 144 23.75 -17.68 -18.68
N SER A 145 23.15 -17.01 -19.67
CA SER A 145 22.95 -17.64 -20.96
C SER A 145 24.23 -17.56 -21.75
N ASP A 146 24.94 -18.70 -21.90
CA ASP A 146 26.11 -18.71 -22.47
C ASP A 146 26.27 -18.93 -23.73
N THR A 147 26.66 -18.24 -24.13
CA THR A 147 26.94 -18.33 -25.18
C THR A 147 27.46 -18.80 -25.94
#